data_42e435fed90e14f2a22b3f5d070c3960
#
_entry.id   42e435fed90e14f2a22b3f5d070c3960
#
_cell.length_a   1.000
_cell.length_b   1.000
_cell.length_c   1.000
_cell.angle_alpha   90.00
_cell.angle_beta   90.00
_cell.angle_gamma   90.00
#
_symmetry.space_group_name_H-M   'P 1'
#
loop_
_entity.id
_entity.type
_entity.pdbx_description
1 polymer ?
#
loop_
_entity_poly.entity_id
_entity_poly.type
_entity_poly.pdbx_seq_one_letter_code
_entity_poly.pdbx_strand_id
1 'polypeptide(L)'
;DIVITSNGGYPLDQNMYQTVKGLSSGEACVNDGGVIIIASSCVDGHGGEFFYHLLADYENVEEAYKNICDVDPSKTEFDQWEAQVLLRILVKAKVIVVSEDCDPKLFTDMHMMHANTLSEALNMARSIVGNKKITIIPDGIAVIVK
;
A
#
# COMPACT_ATOMS: atom_id res chain seq x y z
N ASP A 1 -1.20 -3.65 -15.52
CA ASP A 1 0.20 -3.33 -15.19
C ASP A 1 0.29 -2.13 -14.23
N ILE A 2 -0.51 -1.07 -14.45
CA ILE A 2 -0.64 0.07 -13.54
C ILE A 2 -2.08 0.10 -13.06
N VAL A 3 -2.30 0.14 -11.74
CA VAL A 3 -3.63 0.31 -11.14
C VAL A 3 -3.64 1.63 -10.38
N ILE A 4 -4.69 2.44 -10.57
CA ILE A 4 -4.92 3.66 -9.83
C ILE A 4 -6.17 3.46 -8.99
N THR A 5 -6.09 3.66 -7.69
CA THR A 5 -7.21 3.50 -6.76
C THR A 5 -7.24 4.61 -5.71
N SER A 6 -8.26 4.63 -4.88
CA SER A 6 -8.37 5.50 -3.71
C SER A 6 -8.92 4.74 -2.51
N ASN A 7 -8.80 5.33 -1.32
CA ASN A 7 -9.38 4.78 -0.09
C ASN A 7 -10.70 5.47 0.30
N GLY A 8 -11.45 6.01 -0.68
CA GLY A 8 -12.80 6.53 -0.50
C GLY A 8 -12.90 7.90 0.17
N GLY A 9 -11.79 8.56 0.53
CA GLY A 9 -11.77 9.86 1.20
C GLY A 9 -12.06 9.79 2.69
N TYR A 10 -12.10 10.96 3.34
CA TYR A 10 -12.29 11.08 4.79
C TYR A 10 -13.63 10.46 5.25
N PRO A 11 -13.66 9.71 6.37
CA PRO A 11 -12.56 9.41 7.29
C PRO A 11 -11.77 8.13 6.94
N LEU A 12 -12.05 7.50 5.83
CA LEU A 12 -11.51 6.18 5.48
C LEU A 12 -10.05 6.22 5.00
N ASP A 13 -9.57 7.40 4.58
CA ASP A 13 -8.22 7.64 4.08
C ASP A 13 -7.30 8.37 5.08
N GLN A 14 -7.70 8.45 6.34
CA GLN A 14 -7.00 9.27 7.34
C GLN A 14 -5.63 8.71 7.76
N ASN A 15 -5.36 7.42 7.56
CA ASN A 15 -4.06 6.82 7.90
C ASN A 15 -3.73 5.61 7.02
N MET A 16 -2.45 5.17 7.08
CA MET A 16 -1.95 4.08 6.24
C MET A 16 -2.61 2.74 6.58
N TYR A 17 -2.89 2.46 7.85
CA TYR A 17 -3.59 1.26 8.29
C TYR A 17 -4.93 1.10 7.55
N GLN A 18 -5.74 2.15 7.48
CA GLN A 18 -7.00 2.12 6.74
C GLN A 18 -6.79 2.02 5.23
N THR A 19 -5.72 2.64 4.71
CA THR A 19 -5.40 2.71 3.28
C THR A 19 -5.11 1.32 2.67
N VAL A 20 -4.65 0.35 3.47
CA VAL A 20 -4.44 -1.04 3.03
C VAL A 20 -5.71 -1.66 2.42
N LYS A 21 -6.88 -1.25 2.85
CA LYS A 21 -8.17 -1.76 2.32
C LYS A 21 -8.36 -1.40 0.84
N GLY A 22 -8.07 -0.15 0.48
CA GLY A 22 -8.10 0.28 -0.94
C GLY A 22 -6.99 -0.37 -1.78
N LEU A 23 -5.83 -0.63 -1.17
CA LEU A 23 -4.74 -1.36 -1.83
C LEU A 23 -5.12 -2.81 -2.16
N SER A 24 -5.95 -3.46 -1.35
CA SER A 24 -6.40 -4.85 -1.60
C SER A 24 -7.19 -4.98 -2.91
N SER A 25 -7.99 -3.98 -3.27
CA SER A 25 -8.67 -3.95 -4.58
C SER A 25 -7.68 -3.74 -5.72
N GLY A 26 -6.66 -2.90 -5.50
CA GLY A 26 -5.55 -2.72 -6.44
C GLY A 26 -4.78 -4.01 -6.67
N GLU A 27 -4.48 -4.75 -5.60
CA GLU A 27 -3.81 -6.05 -5.65
C GLU A 27 -4.53 -7.07 -6.54
N ALA A 28 -5.87 -7.11 -6.43
CA ALA A 28 -6.69 -8.01 -7.23
C ALA A 28 -6.67 -7.70 -8.74
N CYS A 29 -6.31 -6.46 -9.13
CA CYS A 29 -6.27 -5.99 -10.51
C CYS A 29 -4.86 -5.89 -11.11
N VAL A 30 -3.82 -5.81 -10.27
CA VAL A 30 -2.45 -5.61 -10.72
C VAL A 30 -1.80 -6.93 -11.10
N ASN A 31 -0.98 -6.94 -12.14
CA ASN A 31 -0.11 -8.06 -12.47
C ASN A 31 1.11 -8.09 -11.56
N ASP A 32 1.72 -9.27 -11.41
CA ASP A 32 2.98 -9.42 -10.67
C ASP A 32 4.07 -8.50 -11.27
N GLY A 33 4.76 -7.77 -10.39
CA GLY A 33 5.74 -6.76 -10.76
C GLY A 33 5.15 -5.44 -11.30
N GLY A 34 3.83 -5.27 -11.24
CA GLY A 34 3.16 -4.03 -11.62
C GLY A 34 3.26 -2.93 -10.56
N VAL A 35 2.48 -1.87 -10.75
CA VAL A 35 2.45 -0.71 -9.86
C VAL A 35 1.02 -0.39 -9.45
N ILE A 36 0.80 -0.18 -8.15
CA ILE A 36 -0.44 0.35 -7.59
C ILE A 36 -0.20 1.79 -7.14
N ILE A 37 -0.99 2.72 -7.66
CA ILE A 37 -1.04 4.11 -7.21
C ILE A 37 -2.30 4.26 -6.37
N ILE A 38 -2.18 4.71 -5.13
CA ILE A 38 -3.32 4.97 -4.26
C ILE A 38 -3.36 6.42 -3.79
N ALA A 39 -4.49 7.08 -3.98
CA ALA A 39 -4.76 8.39 -3.40
C ALA A 39 -5.34 8.22 -1.99
N SER A 40 -4.63 8.73 -0.98
CA SER A 40 -5.01 8.65 0.43
C SER A 40 -4.35 9.79 1.21
N SER A 41 -5.10 10.49 2.03
CA SER A 41 -4.61 11.67 2.76
C SER A 41 -3.56 11.31 3.82
N CYS A 42 -3.77 10.24 4.58
CA CYS A 42 -2.89 9.75 5.64
C CYS A 42 -2.48 10.81 6.68
N VAL A 43 -3.35 11.80 6.95
CA VAL A 43 -3.08 12.91 7.90
C VAL A 43 -2.76 12.44 9.32
N ASP A 44 -3.27 11.28 9.73
CA ASP A 44 -3.00 10.64 11.03
C ASP A 44 -1.82 9.65 10.96
N GLY A 45 -0.98 9.73 9.94
CA GLY A 45 0.23 8.93 9.79
C GLY A 45 -0.03 7.45 9.54
N HIS A 46 0.67 6.57 10.28
CA HIS A 46 0.60 5.11 10.10
C HIS A 46 -0.68 4.46 10.63
N GLY A 47 -1.33 5.05 11.63
CA GLY A 47 -2.57 4.54 12.23
C GLY A 47 -2.41 3.42 13.27
N GLY A 48 -1.17 2.96 13.54
CA GLY A 48 -0.87 1.95 14.56
C GLY A 48 0.63 1.70 14.68
N GLU A 49 1.20 1.82 15.89
CA GLU A 49 2.64 1.62 16.15
C GLU A 49 3.08 0.18 15.82
N PHE A 50 2.34 -0.83 16.27
CA PHE A 50 2.67 -2.22 15.96
C PHE A 50 2.65 -2.50 14.46
N PHE A 51 1.63 -2.02 13.76
CA PHE A 51 1.54 -2.12 12.31
C PHE A 51 2.74 -1.50 11.61
N TYR A 52 3.16 -0.31 12.04
CA TYR A 52 4.32 0.38 11.47
C TYR A 52 5.60 -0.41 11.67
N HIS A 53 5.88 -0.87 12.90
CA HIS A 53 7.11 -1.60 13.21
C HIS A 53 7.19 -2.97 12.54
N LEU A 54 6.06 -3.64 12.30
CA LEU A 54 6.03 -4.90 11.56
C LEU A 54 6.48 -4.77 10.08
N LEU A 55 6.58 -3.53 9.58
CA LEU A 55 7.13 -3.23 8.25
C LEU A 55 8.49 -2.51 8.36
N ALA A 56 8.55 -1.43 9.13
CA ALA A 56 9.68 -0.51 9.17
C ALA A 56 10.96 -1.09 9.82
N ASP A 57 10.83 -2.09 10.69
CA ASP A 57 11.96 -2.73 11.35
C ASP A 57 12.71 -3.75 10.45
N TYR A 58 12.22 -3.99 9.24
CA TYR A 58 12.84 -4.87 8.26
C TYR A 58 13.44 -4.09 7.10
N GLU A 59 14.62 -4.51 6.64
CA GLU A 59 15.24 -3.94 5.45
C GLU A 59 14.67 -4.50 4.14
N ASN A 60 13.98 -5.65 4.21
CA ASN A 60 13.54 -6.39 3.04
C ASN A 60 12.10 -6.88 3.19
N VAL A 61 11.26 -6.56 2.20
CA VAL A 61 9.82 -6.89 2.20
C VAL A 61 9.56 -8.39 2.20
N GLU A 62 10.34 -9.15 1.43
CA GLU A 62 10.18 -10.60 1.32
C GLU A 62 10.54 -11.29 2.63
N GLU A 63 11.57 -10.79 3.33
CA GLU A 63 11.94 -11.28 4.65
C GLU A 63 10.86 -10.98 5.69
N ALA A 64 10.36 -9.73 5.73
CA ALA A 64 9.27 -9.33 6.61
C ALA A 64 8.02 -10.18 6.37
N TYR A 65 7.64 -10.38 5.10
CA TYR A 65 6.48 -11.19 4.74
C TYR A 65 6.65 -12.66 5.17
N LYS A 66 7.82 -13.24 4.93
CA LYS A 66 8.11 -14.59 5.36
C LYS A 66 8.01 -14.73 6.88
N ASN A 67 8.66 -13.84 7.62
CA ASN A 67 8.67 -13.88 9.08
C ASN A 67 7.27 -13.77 9.66
N ILE A 68 6.44 -12.87 9.14
CA ILE A 68 5.05 -12.70 9.61
C ILE A 68 4.18 -13.93 9.30
N CYS A 69 4.42 -14.60 8.16
CA CYS A 69 3.71 -15.82 7.79
C CYS A 69 4.14 -17.05 8.60
N ASP A 70 5.38 -17.08 9.11
CA ASP A 70 5.93 -18.17 9.90
C ASP A 70 5.55 -18.08 11.39
N VAL A 71 4.87 -17.01 11.84
CA VAL A 71 4.39 -16.86 13.21
C VAL A 71 3.35 -17.95 13.52
N ASP A 72 3.55 -18.66 14.64
CA ASP A 72 2.56 -19.60 15.16
C ASP A 72 1.23 -18.87 15.45
N PRO A 73 0.07 -19.35 14.94
CA PRO A 73 -1.23 -18.70 15.15
C PRO A 73 -1.58 -18.39 16.60
N SER A 74 -1.03 -19.17 17.56
CA SER A 74 -1.21 -18.93 19.00
C SER A 74 -0.38 -17.76 19.55
N LYS A 75 0.55 -17.23 18.74
CA LYS A 75 1.49 -16.15 19.08
C LYS A 75 1.29 -14.92 18.20
N THR A 76 0.16 -14.83 17.52
CA THR A 76 -0.17 -13.67 16.66
C THR A 76 -0.15 -12.38 17.48
N GLU A 77 0.57 -11.39 16.98
CA GLU A 77 0.69 -10.07 17.59
C GLU A 77 -0.45 -9.13 17.15
N PHE A 78 -0.54 -7.99 17.83
CA PHE A 78 -1.53 -6.97 17.52
C PHE A 78 -1.28 -6.41 16.11
N ASP A 79 -2.33 -6.16 15.34
CA ASP A 79 -2.30 -5.63 13.97
C ASP A 79 -1.50 -6.46 12.93
N GLN A 80 -0.99 -7.63 13.30
CA GLN A 80 -0.21 -8.50 12.43
C GLN A 80 -0.94 -8.84 11.12
N TRP A 81 -2.24 -9.05 11.17
CA TRP A 81 -3.05 -9.39 10.00
C TRP A 81 -3.03 -8.30 8.92
N GLU A 82 -3.06 -7.01 9.32
CA GLU A 82 -3.03 -5.88 8.39
C GLU A 82 -1.63 -5.68 7.79
N ALA A 83 -0.59 -5.84 8.62
CA ALA A 83 0.79 -5.85 8.14
C ALA A 83 1.05 -7.00 7.15
N GLN A 84 0.52 -8.19 7.41
CA GLN A 84 0.62 -9.33 6.50
C GLN A 84 -0.06 -9.04 5.15
N VAL A 85 -1.24 -8.40 5.15
CA VAL A 85 -1.92 -7.99 3.91
C VAL A 85 -1.08 -6.99 3.13
N LEU A 86 -0.56 -5.94 3.78
CA LEU A 86 0.27 -4.95 3.10
C LEU A 86 1.57 -5.55 2.55
N LEU A 87 2.26 -6.38 3.33
CA LEU A 87 3.49 -7.05 2.89
C LEU A 87 3.23 -7.96 1.68
N ARG A 88 2.12 -8.69 1.65
CA ARG A 88 1.72 -9.49 0.49
C ARG A 88 1.56 -8.64 -0.77
N ILE A 89 0.95 -7.46 -0.62
CA ILE A 89 0.78 -6.51 -1.73
C ILE A 89 2.15 -6.01 -2.21
N LEU A 90 3.04 -5.65 -1.29
CA LEU A 90 4.37 -5.13 -1.58
C LEU A 90 5.30 -6.16 -2.24
N VAL A 91 5.16 -7.44 -1.89
CA VAL A 91 5.85 -8.55 -2.59
C VAL A 91 5.36 -8.66 -4.03
N LYS A 92 4.07 -8.45 -4.28
CA LYS A 92 3.47 -8.59 -5.61
C LYS A 92 3.74 -7.39 -6.52
N ALA A 93 3.65 -6.16 -5.99
CA ALA A 93 3.68 -4.92 -6.77
C ALA A 93 4.36 -3.78 -6.02
N LYS A 94 4.85 -2.78 -6.75
CA LYS A 94 5.28 -1.52 -6.15
C LYS A 94 4.07 -0.66 -5.83
N VAL A 95 4.10 -0.02 -4.66
CA VAL A 95 3.03 0.87 -4.20
C VAL A 95 3.54 2.31 -4.19
N ILE A 96 2.77 3.22 -4.79
CA ILE A 96 3.00 4.67 -4.74
C ILE A 96 1.79 5.30 -4.06
N VAL A 97 2.01 5.93 -2.90
CA VAL A 97 0.97 6.66 -2.18
C VAL A 97 1.00 8.12 -2.61
N VAL A 98 -0.15 8.62 -3.05
CA VAL A 98 -0.36 10.04 -3.35
C VAL A 98 -0.98 10.69 -2.13
N SER A 99 -0.20 11.54 -1.45
CA SER A 99 -0.60 12.27 -0.25
C SER A 99 0.12 13.63 -0.22
N GLU A 100 -0.61 14.69 0.14
CA GLU A 100 -0.04 16.04 0.29
C GLU A 100 0.28 16.38 1.75
N ASP A 101 -0.37 15.71 2.70
CA ASP A 101 -0.40 16.10 4.12
C ASP A 101 0.40 15.18 5.05
N CYS A 102 0.99 14.11 4.53
CA CYS A 102 1.73 13.13 5.32
C CYS A 102 3.24 13.21 5.05
N ASP A 103 4.05 12.96 6.10
CA ASP A 103 5.51 12.90 5.93
C ASP A 103 5.89 11.76 4.97
N PRO A 104 6.58 12.07 3.86
CA PRO A 104 7.04 11.06 2.89
C PRO A 104 7.89 9.94 3.51
N LYS A 105 8.60 10.25 4.61
CA LYS A 105 9.43 9.28 5.33
C LYS A 105 8.63 8.09 5.83
N LEU A 106 7.39 8.31 6.26
CA LEU A 106 6.50 7.24 6.70
C LEU A 106 6.32 6.15 5.62
N PHE A 107 6.08 6.58 4.40
CA PHE A 107 5.86 5.63 3.29
C PHE A 107 7.14 4.89 2.92
N THR A 108 8.28 5.58 2.91
CA THR A 108 9.57 4.95 2.60
C THR A 108 10.02 3.96 3.67
N ASP A 109 9.79 4.26 4.94
CA ASP A 109 10.07 3.33 6.04
C ASP A 109 9.20 2.06 5.94
N MET A 110 7.99 2.18 5.40
CA MET A 110 7.07 1.08 5.15
C MET A 110 7.21 0.48 3.73
N HIS A 111 8.35 0.66 3.07
CA HIS A 111 8.71 0.11 1.74
C HIS A 111 7.84 0.58 0.57
N MET A 112 7.15 1.70 0.73
CA MET A 112 6.35 2.32 -0.32
C MET A 112 7.04 3.55 -0.90
N MET A 113 6.57 4.00 -2.05
CA MET A 113 6.98 5.24 -2.69
C MET A 113 5.93 6.33 -2.40
N HIS A 114 6.37 7.58 -2.42
CA HIS A 114 5.49 8.74 -2.22
C HIS A 114 5.49 9.64 -3.45
N ALA A 115 4.35 10.27 -3.70
CA ALA A 115 4.20 11.35 -4.67
C ALA A 115 3.21 12.41 -4.14
N ASN A 116 3.45 13.68 -4.46
CA ASN A 116 2.55 14.77 -4.06
C ASN A 116 1.32 14.88 -4.97
N THR A 117 1.42 14.38 -6.19
CA THR A 117 0.33 14.45 -7.17
C THR A 117 0.16 13.14 -7.94
N LEU A 118 -1.05 12.91 -8.45
CA LEU A 118 -1.33 11.78 -9.31
C LEU A 118 -0.48 11.79 -10.60
N SER A 119 -0.19 12.98 -11.15
CA SER A 119 0.67 13.12 -12.34
C SER A 119 2.10 12.69 -12.05
N GLU A 120 2.65 13.05 -10.90
CA GLU A 120 3.96 12.61 -10.43
C GLU A 120 3.98 11.09 -10.25
N ALA A 121 3.02 10.53 -9.51
CA ALA A 121 2.90 9.09 -9.30
C ALA A 121 2.81 8.31 -10.61
N LEU A 122 2.06 8.81 -11.58
CA LEU A 122 1.94 8.18 -12.89
C LEU A 122 3.26 8.21 -13.68
N ASN A 123 4.02 9.30 -13.60
CA ASN A 123 5.35 9.37 -14.21
C ASN A 123 6.33 8.40 -13.54
N MET A 124 6.29 8.28 -12.21
CA MET A 124 7.06 7.29 -11.45
C MET A 124 6.69 5.85 -11.87
N ALA A 125 5.39 5.53 -11.92
CA ALA A 125 4.91 4.22 -12.35
C ALA A 125 5.39 3.87 -13.77
N ARG A 126 5.31 4.84 -14.71
CA ARG A 126 5.80 4.65 -16.08
C ARG A 126 7.31 4.47 -16.16
N SER A 127 8.07 5.06 -15.26
CA SER A 127 9.53 4.83 -15.19
C SER A 127 9.88 3.41 -14.75
N ILE A 128 9.00 2.76 -13.96
CA ILE A 128 9.17 1.39 -13.45
C ILE A 128 8.73 0.36 -14.48
N VAL A 129 7.52 0.48 -15.03
CA VAL A 129 6.93 -0.57 -15.89
C VAL A 129 6.75 -0.15 -17.35
N GLY A 130 7.14 1.06 -17.71
CA GLY A 130 6.93 1.62 -19.04
C GLY A 130 5.51 2.14 -19.28
N ASN A 131 5.23 2.49 -20.55
CA ASN A 131 3.91 3.01 -20.93
C ASN A 131 2.89 1.85 -21.09
N LYS A 132 2.41 1.32 -19.98
CA LYS A 132 1.53 0.16 -19.90
C LYS A 132 0.06 0.56 -19.72
N LYS A 133 -0.81 -0.43 -19.85
CA LYS A 133 -2.26 -0.27 -19.62
C LYS A 133 -2.52 0.14 -18.17
N ILE A 134 -3.44 1.10 -18.02
CA ILE A 134 -3.88 1.62 -16.72
C ILE A 134 -5.31 1.11 -16.44
N THR A 135 -5.51 0.57 -15.25
CA THR A 135 -6.83 0.26 -14.71
C THR A 135 -7.14 1.26 -13.60
N ILE A 136 -8.33 1.85 -13.60
CA ILE A 136 -8.75 2.83 -12.59
C ILE A 136 -9.90 2.25 -11.76
N ILE A 137 -9.75 2.29 -10.44
CA ILE A 137 -10.74 1.90 -9.43
C ILE A 137 -11.00 3.15 -8.57
N PRO A 138 -12.02 3.98 -8.88
CA PRO A 138 -12.21 5.26 -8.21
C PRO A 138 -12.45 5.17 -6.71
N ASP A 139 -13.05 4.06 -6.26
CA ASP A 139 -13.34 3.77 -4.85
C ASP A 139 -12.94 2.33 -4.54
N GLY A 140 -11.70 2.16 -4.07
CA GLY A 140 -11.11 0.84 -3.83
C GLY A 140 -11.73 0.06 -2.68
N ILE A 141 -12.43 0.72 -1.76
CA ILE A 141 -13.07 0.05 -0.62
C ILE A 141 -14.51 -0.41 -0.88
N ALA A 142 -15.15 0.13 -1.92
CA ALA A 142 -16.56 -0.14 -2.23
C ALA A 142 -16.74 -1.15 -3.38
N VAL A 143 -15.68 -1.79 -3.85
CA VAL A 143 -15.72 -2.70 -5.00
C VAL A 143 -15.31 -4.12 -4.63
N ILE A 144 -15.88 -5.09 -5.35
CA ILE A 144 -15.43 -6.47 -5.36
C ILE A 144 -14.92 -6.77 -6.76
N VAL A 145 -13.63 -7.07 -6.85
CA VAL A 145 -12.99 -7.48 -8.10
C VAL A 145 -13.31 -8.95 -8.36
N LYS A 146 -13.78 -9.26 -9.56
CA LYS A 146 -14.10 -10.62 -10.01
C LYS A 146 -13.23 -11.00 -11.21
#